data_72f3d177d9b8e6447d0a005e3c5daf50
#
_entry.id   72f3d177d9b8e6447d0a005e3c5daf50
#
_cell.length_a   1.000
_cell.length_b   1.000
_cell.length_c   1.000
_cell.angle_alpha   90.00
_cell.angle_beta   90.00
_cell.angle_gamma   90.00
#
_symmetry.space_group_name_H-M   'P 1'
#
loop_
_entity.id
_entity.type
_entity.pdbx_description
1 polymer ?
#
loop_
_entity_poly.entity_id
_entity_poly.type
_entity_poly.pdbx_seq_one_letter_code
_entity_poly.pdbx_strand_id
1 'polypeptide(L)'
;MRRLLKGIAVVAGLQACALTDSSVSPTDTEGLLLIAESLIDDFYSFDSARLEKALASAEDSKESLLYYQGWAEGGNYEIVERKRCALKASNIVSCPITVKDDPMLALAVDFFVTDTFEITFEGGRVSSVETSSNDLPIYYQARDWVRANMPELVAQPCEGFFAGGPTPGNCAQAMAEGYRAFTASDAYPR
;
A
#
# COMPACT_ATOMS: atom_id res chain seq x y z
N MET A 1 -81.12 1.50 29.29
CA MET A 1 -80.20 1.19 28.22
C MET A 1 -78.86 1.82 28.54
N ARG A 2 -77.88 1.02 29.05
CA ARG A 2 -76.49 1.49 29.40
C ARG A 2 -75.58 1.18 28.24
N ARG A 3 -74.95 2.17 27.64
CA ARG A 3 -73.93 2.01 26.65
C ARG A 3 -72.57 1.97 27.36
N LEU A 4 -71.83 0.86 27.24
CA LEU A 4 -70.43 0.70 27.65
C LEU A 4 -69.57 1.32 26.56
N LEU A 5 -68.72 2.29 26.91
CA LEU A 5 -67.58 2.75 26.11
C LEU A 5 -66.40 1.83 26.44
N LYS A 6 -65.85 1.17 25.40
CA LYS A 6 -64.60 0.45 25.48
C LYS A 6 -63.46 1.44 25.11
N GLY A 7 -62.59 1.73 26.08
CA GLY A 7 -61.37 2.50 25.82
C GLY A 7 -60.30 1.59 25.16
N ILE A 8 -59.73 2.06 24.07
CA ILE A 8 -58.58 1.44 23.41
C ILE A 8 -57.31 2.09 23.97
N ALA A 9 -56.49 1.35 24.69
CA ALA A 9 -55.15 1.77 25.09
C ALA A 9 -54.19 1.55 23.95
N VAL A 10 -53.64 2.64 23.40
CA VAL A 10 -52.50 2.57 22.43
C VAL A 10 -51.21 2.50 23.22
N VAL A 11 -50.53 1.36 23.18
CA VAL A 11 -49.20 1.22 23.72
C VAL A 11 -48.20 1.62 22.65
N ALA A 12 -47.59 2.80 22.81
CA ALA A 12 -46.49 3.26 21.97
C ALA A 12 -45.21 2.50 22.37
N GLY A 13 -44.82 1.53 21.58
CA GLY A 13 -43.55 0.86 21.73
C GLY A 13 -42.38 1.73 21.26
N LEU A 14 -41.57 2.21 22.19
CA LEU A 14 -40.28 2.83 21.91
C LEU A 14 -39.30 1.72 21.47
N GLN A 15 -39.06 1.60 20.17
CA GLN A 15 -37.94 0.82 19.65
C GLN A 15 -36.64 1.60 19.87
N ALA A 16 -35.89 1.24 20.88
CA ALA A 16 -34.51 1.67 21.04
C ALA A 16 -33.67 0.99 19.94
N CYS A 17 -33.22 1.75 18.94
CA CYS A 17 -32.13 1.31 18.06
C CYS A 17 -30.88 1.20 18.92
N ALA A 18 -30.51 -0.03 19.29
CA ALA A 18 -29.19 -0.31 19.82
C ALA A 18 -28.19 -0.11 18.68
N LEU A 19 -27.40 0.97 18.74
CA LEU A 19 -26.19 1.10 17.97
C LEU A 19 -25.24 0.03 18.50
N THR A 20 -25.08 -1.05 17.74
CA THR A 20 -24.04 -2.04 18.00
C THR A 20 -22.71 -1.38 17.67
N ASP A 21 -22.06 -0.84 18.68
CA ASP A 21 -20.65 -0.45 18.63
C ASP A 21 -19.86 -1.76 18.44
N SER A 22 -19.41 -2.01 17.20
CA SER A 22 -18.58 -3.16 16.86
C SER A 22 -17.17 -2.91 17.38
N SER A 23 -16.99 -2.93 18.69
CA SER A 23 -15.68 -2.94 19.32
C SER A 23 -14.97 -4.24 18.94
N VAL A 24 -13.92 -4.15 18.12
CA VAL A 24 -13.04 -5.28 17.79
C VAL A 24 -12.45 -5.81 19.09
N SER A 25 -12.56 -7.11 19.33
CA SER A 25 -11.97 -7.76 20.51
C SER A 25 -10.44 -7.59 20.47
N PRO A 26 -9.76 -7.40 21.62
CA PRO A 26 -8.30 -7.34 21.67
C PRO A 26 -7.61 -8.56 21.02
N THR A 27 -8.20 -9.75 21.13
CA THR A 27 -7.71 -10.99 20.49
C THR A 27 -7.82 -10.91 18.96
N ASP A 28 -8.87 -10.26 18.44
CA ASP A 28 -9.06 -10.09 17.00
C ASP A 28 -8.04 -9.06 16.46
N THR A 29 -7.78 -7.99 17.22
CA THR A 29 -6.78 -6.97 16.85
C THR A 29 -5.37 -7.56 16.74
N GLU A 30 -4.94 -8.37 17.72
CA GLU A 30 -3.63 -9.02 17.69
C GLU A 30 -3.49 -9.94 16.48
N GLY A 31 -4.55 -10.68 16.15
CA GLY A 31 -4.60 -11.53 14.95
C GLY A 31 -4.42 -10.72 13.66
N LEU A 32 -5.10 -9.57 13.51
CA LEU A 32 -4.96 -8.69 12.34
C LEU A 32 -3.53 -8.14 12.23
N LEU A 33 -2.92 -7.72 13.34
CA LEU A 33 -1.54 -7.21 13.36
C LEU A 33 -0.55 -8.30 12.93
N LEU A 34 -0.69 -9.53 13.40
CA LEU A 34 0.18 -10.65 13.01
C LEU A 34 0.07 -10.97 11.52
N ILE A 35 -1.14 -10.96 10.95
CA ILE A 35 -1.35 -11.17 9.52
C ILE A 35 -0.71 -10.03 8.72
N ALA A 36 -0.88 -8.77 9.17
CA ALA A 36 -0.27 -7.62 8.52
C ALA A 36 1.26 -7.69 8.53
N GLU A 37 1.88 -7.99 9.68
CA GLU A 37 3.33 -8.18 9.79
C GLU A 37 3.83 -9.29 8.87
N SER A 38 3.10 -10.42 8.78
CA SER A 38 3.43 -11.53 7.88
C SER A 38 3.36 -11.12 6.41
N LEU A 39 2.35 -10.31 6.03
CA LEU A 39 2.24 -9.80 4.65
C LEU A 39 3.42 -8.90 4.28
N ILE A 40 3.90 -8.06 5.20
CA ILE A 40 5.11 -7.26 4.99
C ILE A 40 6.35 -8.15 4.84
N ASP A 41 6.48 -9.22 5.66
CA ASP A 41 7.54 -10.21 5.51
C ASP A 41 7.49 -10.90 4.14
N ASP A 42 6.29 -11.25 3.66
CA ASP A 42 6.11 -11.87 2.35
C ASP A 42 6.44 -10.89 1.21
N PHE A 43 6.10 -9.61 1.35
CA PHE A 43 6.46 -8.58 0.36
C PHE A 43 7.99 -8.42 0.25
N TYR A 44 8.69 -8.20 1.34
CA TYR A 44 10.15 -8.00 1.34
C TYR A 44 10.97 -9.29 1.26
N SER A 45 10.32 -10.45 1.19
CA SER A 45 10.99 -11.71 0.84
C SER A 45 11.35 -11.79 -0.63
N PHE A 46 10.73 -10.94 -1.49
CA PHE A 46 10.83 -10.98 -2.95
C PHE A 46 10.45 -12.34 -3.56
N ASP A 47 9.69 -13.15 -2.81
CA ASP A 47 9.06 -14.37 -3.29
C ASP A 47 7.61 -14.08 -3.70
N SER A 48 7.39 -13.90 -5.02
CA SER A 48 6.08 -13.57 -5.56
C SER A 48 5.00 -14.62 -5.25
N ALA A 49 5.38 -15.89 -5.16
CA ALA A 49 4.42 -16.96 -4.85
C ALA A 49 3.95 -16.90 -3.38
N ARG A 50 4.81 -16.48 -2.46
CA ARG A 50 4.42 -16.23 -1.05
C ARG A 50 3.47 -15.04 -0.96
N LEU A 51 3.80 -13.93 -1.61
CA LEU A 51 2.97 -12.74 -1.62
C LEU A 51 1.62 -13.00 -2.29
N GLU A 52 1.59 -13.70 -3.42
CA GLU A 52 0.35 -14.08 -4.11
C GLU A 52 -0.57 -14.89 -3.20
N LYS A 53 0.00 -15.83 -2.44
CA LYS A 53 -0.76 -16.63 -1.47
C LYS A 53 -1.31 -15.77 -0.33
N ALA A 54 -0.54 -14.82 0.19
CA ALA A 54 -1.00 -13.88 1.23
C ALA A 54 -2.15 -12.99 0.74
N LEU A 55 -2.18 -12.68 -0.56
CA LEU A 55 -3.18 -11.85 -1.23
C LEU A 55 -4.36 -12.67 -1.82
N ALA A 56 -4.52 -13.93 -1.46
CA ALA A 56 -5.53 -14.81 -2.07
C ALA A 56 -6.98 -14.30 -1.96
N SER A 57 -7.29 -13.42 -1.00
CA SER A 57 -8.62 -12.79 -0.84
C SER A 57 -8.65 -11.30 -1.24
N ALA A 58 -7.54 -10.74 -1.72
CA ALA A 58 -7.36 -9.34 -2.08
C ALA A 58 -7.12 -9.20 -3.60
N GLU A 59 -8.01 -9.76 -4.41
CA GLU A 59 -7.84 -9.86 -5.87
C GLU A 59 -7.57 -8.50 -6.54
N ASP A 60 -8.27 -7.43 -6.11
CA ASP A 60 -8.12 -6.09 -6.71
C ASP A 60 -6.75 -5.44 -6.42
N SER A 61 -6.07 -5.88 -5.35
CA SER A 61 -4.74 -5.37 -4.97
C SER A 61 -3.59 -6.26 -5.45
N LYS A 62 -3.89 -7.51 -5.82
CA LYS A 62 -2.89 -8.54 -6.08
C LYS A 62 -1.91 -8.14 -7.18
N GLU A 63 -2.43 -7.75 -8.35
CA GLU A 63 -1.61 -7.42 -9.52
C GLU A 63 -0.69 -6.22 -9.24
N SER A 64 -1.24 -5.16 -8.68
CA SER A 64 -0.47 -3.95 -8.36
C SER A 64 0.60 -4.19 -7.29
N LEU A 65 0.30 -5.02 -6.27
CA LEU A 65 1.25 -5.28 -5.20
C LEU A 65 2.37 -6.25 -5.64
N LEU A 66 2.06 -7.25 -6.48
CA LEU A 66 3.07 -8.10 -7.10
C LEU A 66 3.99 -7.30 -8.05
N TYR A 67 3.41 -6.37 -8.83
CA TYR A 67 4.20 -5.45 -9.64
C TYR A 67 5.13 -4.59 -8.77
N TYR A 68 4.60 -4.04 -7.65
CA TYR A 68 5.39 -3.24 -6.73
C TYR A 68 6.50 -4.06 -6.06
N GLN A 69 6.24 -5.31 -5.67
CA GLN A 69 7.29 -6.22 -5.17
C GLN A 69 8.43 -6.39 -6.19
N GLY A 70 8.10 -6.64 -7.46
CA GLY A 70 9.10 -6.76 -8.53
C GLY A 70 9.87 -5.45 -8.77
N TRP A 71 9.20 -4.28 -8.64
CA TRP A 71 9.87 -2.98 -8.65
C TRP A 71 10.86 -2.85 -7.49
N ALA A 72 10.45 -3.20 -6.27
CA ALA A 72 11.26 -3.12 -5.07
C ALA A 72 12.48 -4.07 -5.15
N GLU A 73 12.29 -5.30 -5.66
CA GLU A 73 13.38 -6.24 -5.91
C GLU A 73 14.40 -5.66 -6.90
N GLY A 74 13.93 -5.17 -8.07
CA GLY A 74 14.82 -4.60 -9.09
C GLY A 74 15.45 -3.28 -8.70
N GLY A 75 14.83 -2.52 -7.79
CA GLY A 75 15.33 -1.30 -7.19
C GLY A 75 16.25 -1.52 -5.99
N ASN A 76 16.59 -2.78 -5.67
CA ASN A 76 17.44 -3.16 -4.53
C ASN A 76 16.97 -2.55 -3.20
N TYR A 77 15.67 -2.70 -2.88
CA TYR A 77 15.11 -2.18 -1.63
C TYR A 77 15.72 -2.88 -0.43
N GLU A 78 16.32 -2.10 0.47
CA GLU A 78 16.85 -2.54 1.75
C GLU A 78 16.07 -1.86 2.88
N ILE A 79 15.51 -2.64 3.82
CA ILE A 79 14.82 -2.08 4.98
C ILE A 79 15.83 -1.38 5.90
N VAL A 80 15.66 -0.07 6.11
CA VAL A 80 16.46 0.75 7.03
C VAL A 80 15.79 0.83 8.40
N GLU A 81 14.46 1.03 8.42
CA GLU A 81 13.64 1.07 9.62
C GLU A 81 12.31 0.37 9.36
N ARG A 82 11.92 -0.50 10.27
CA ARG A 82 10.60 -1.14 10.29
C ARG A 82 9.89 -0.82 11.58
N LYS A 83 8.90 0.04 11.49
CA LYS A 83 7.99 0.27 12.62
C LYS A 83 6.97 -0.85 12.67
N ARG A 84 6.52 -1.20 13.87
CA ARG A 84 5.44 -2.17 14.04
C ARG A 84 4.18 -1.69 13.35
N CYS A 85 3.48 -2.61 12.71
CA CYS A 85 2.14 -2.35 12.20
C CYS A 85 1.21 -1.91 13.35
N ALA A 86 0.32 -0.98 13.06
CA ALA A 86 -0.62 -0.43 14.03
C ALA A 86 -2.04 -0.35 13.45
N LEU A 87 -3.03 -0.56 14.30
CA LEU A 87 -4.43 -0.39 13.92
C LEU A 87 -4.71 1.09 13.64
N LYS A 88 -5.16 1.43 12.44
CA LYS A 88 -5.60 2.76 12.01
C LYS A 88 -7.10 2.94 12.18
N ALA A 89 -7.86 1.88 11.95
CA ALA A 89 -9.30 1.78 12.15
C ALA A 89 -9.67 0.34 12.55
N SER A 90 -10.91 0.05 12.86
CA SER A 90 -11.35 -1.27 13.36
C SER A 90 -10.93 -2.46 12.49
N ASN A 91 -10.75 -2.24 11.19
CA ASN A 91 -10.38 -3.26 10.21
C ASN A 91 -9.26 -2.81 9.25
N ILE A 92 -8.55 -1.72 9.56
CA ILE A 92 -7.44 -1.21 8.75
C ILE A 92 -6.17 -1.18 9.61
N VAL A 93 -5.14 -1.85 9.15
CA VAL A 93 -3.81 -1.86 9.75
C VAL A 93 -2.85 -1.09 8.85
N SER A 94 -2.04 -0.20 9.45
CA SER A 94 -1.01 0.59 8.76
C SER A 94 0.37 0.11 9.15
N CYS A 95 1.21 -0.17 8.16
CA CYS A 95 2.57 -0.69 8.31
C CYS A 95 3.56 0.24 7.59
N PRO A 96 4.23 1.17 8.28
CA PRO A 96 5.25 2.02 7.68
C PRO A 96 6.62 1.34 7.69
N ILE A 97 7.27 1.29 6.53
CA ILE A 97 8.59 0.68 6.31
C ILE A 97 9.48 1.71 5.63
N THR A 98 10.58 2.08 6.26
CA THR A 98 11.56 2.97 5.63
C THR A 98 12.61 2.13 4.92
N VAL A 99 12.84 2.45 3.65
CA VAL A 99 13.73 1.73 2.76
C VAL A 99 14.78 2.65 2.15
N LYS A 100 15.90 2.05 1.84
CA LYS A 100 16.93 2.58 0.95
C LYS A 100 16.78 1.85 -0.39
N ASP A 101 16.81 2.57 -1.51
CA ASP A 101 16.63 2.00 -2.83
C ASP A 101 17.49 2.71 -3.88
N ASP A 102 17.79 2.00 -4.98
CA ASP A 102 18.65 2.51 -6.05
C ASP A 102 18.06 3.74 -6.78
N PRO A 103 16.75 3.85 -7.08
CA PRO A 103 16.14 5.05 -7.64
C PRO A 103 16.38 6.31 -6.81
N MET A 104 16.16 6.24 -5.48
CA MET A 104 16.39 7.40 -4.60
C MET A 104 17.89 7.72 -4.44
N LEU A 105 18.73 6.71 -4.30
CA LEU A 105 20.19 6.90 -4.24
C LEU A 105 20.73 7.56 -5.51
N ALA A 106 20.15 7.24 -6.67
CA ALA A 106 20.53 7.82 -7.95
C ALA A 106 20.23 9.34 -8.03
N LEU A 107 19.34 9.87 -7.18
CA LEU A 107 19.02 11.29 -7.08
C LEU A 107 20.04 12.10 -6.26
N ALA A 108 21.00 11.43 -5.62
CA ALA A 108 22.03 12.04 -4.78
C ALA A 108 21.45 12.92 -3.64
N VAL A 109 20.30 12.52 -3.10
CA VAL A 109 19.66 13.16 -1.93
C VAL A 109 19.87 12.30 -0.68
N ASP A 110 20.08 12.96 0.46
CA ASP A 110 20.18 12.28 1.76
C ASP A 110 18.76 12.05 2.34
N PHE A 111 18.08 11.05 1.78
CA PHE A 111 16.69 10.73 2.12
C PHE A 111 16.39 9.25 1.88
N PHE A 112 15.70 8.63 2.83
CA PHE A 112 15.14 7.29 2.69
C PHE A 112 13.62 7.37 2.62
N VAL A 113 13.05 6.65 1.67
CA VAL A 113 11.59 6.62 1.46
C VAL A 113 10.93 5.80 2.57
N THR A 114 9.79 6.27 3.05
CA THR A 114 8.90 5.46 3.89
C THR A 114 7.68 5.07 3.09
N ASP A 115 7.59 3.78 2.77
CA ASP A 115 6.40 3.17 2.21
C ASP A 115 5.42 2.83 3.33
N THR A 116 4.17 3.15 3.12
CA THR A 116 3.09 2.81 4.05
C THR A 116 2.12 1.87 3.37
N PHE A 117 1.97 0.67 3.93
CA PHE A 117 0.97 -0.30 3.50
C PHE A 117 -0.26 -0.15 4.39
N GLU A 118 -1.40 0.18 3.80
CA GLU A 118 -2.70 0.18 4.47
C GLU A 118 -3.46 -1.09 4.09
N ILE A 119 -3.57 -2.00 5.05
CA ILE A 119 -4.12 -3.33 4.86
C ILE A 119 -5.52 -3.36 5.44
N THR A 120 -6.53 -3.55 4.60
CA THR A 120 -7.93 -3.68 5.00
C THR A 120 -8.30 -5.15 5.17
N PHE A 121 -9.07 -5.44 6.20
CA PHE A 121 -9.49 -6.79 6.54
C PHE A 121 -11.01 -6.95 6.48
N GLU A 122 -11.46 -8.08 5.94
CA GLU A 122 -12.85 -8.53 5.99
C GLU A 122 -12.93 -9.97 6.49
N GLY A 123 -13.71 -10.21 7.54
CA GLY A 123 -13.81 -11.53 8.14
C GLY A 123 -12.48 -12.11 8.61
N GLY A 124 -11.54 -11.27 9.06
CA GLY A 124 -10.21 -11.67 9.53
C GLY A 124 -9.22 -12.04 8.41
N ARG A 125 -9.53 -11.72 7.15
CA ARG A 125 -8.66 -11.94 5.99
C ARG A 125 -8.35 -10.61 5.29
N VAL A 126 -7.19 -10.52 4.65
CA VAL A 126 -6.83 -9.35 3.84
C VAL A 126 -7.82 -9.23 2.67
N SER A 127 -8.53 -8.10 2.59
CA SER A 127 -9.47 -7.80 1.51
C SER A 127 -8.91 -6.81 0.50
N SER A 128 -8.06 -5.87 0.95
CA SER A 128 -7.31 -4.98 0.06
C SER A 128 -6.02 -4.49 0.70
N VAL A 129 -5.08 -4.06 -0.13
CA VAL A 129 -3.84 -3.40 0.29
C VAL A 129 -3.63 -2.17 -0.58
N GLU A 130 -3.51 -1.02 0.07
CA GLU A 130 -3.11 0.23 -0.56
C GLU A 130 -1.70 0.59 -0.14
N THR A 131 -0.91 1.14 -1.05
CA THR A 131 0.45 1.60 -0.77
C THR A 131 0.58 3.08 -1.05
N SER A 132 1.37 3.76 -0.24
CA SER A 132 1.75 5.16 -0.45
C SER A 132 3.19 5.37 0.01
N SER A 133 3.88 6.32 -0.63
CA SER A 133 5.27 6.66 -0.33
C SER A 133 5.39 8.16 -0.03
N ASN A 134 6.33 8.54 0.82
CA ASN A 134 6.64 9.93 1.11
C ASN A 134 7.71 10.50 0.17
N ASP A 135 7.67 10.13 -1.09
CA ASP A 135 8.62 10.56 -2.11
C ASP A 135 8.84 12.07 -2.12
N LEU A 136 10.08 12.48 -2.33
CA LEU A 136 10.42 13.89 -2.51
C LEU A 136 9.96 14.40 -3.88
N PRO A 137 9.64 15.70 -4.01
CA PRO A 137 9.27 16.29 -5.31
C PRO A 137 10.32 16.07 -6.40
N ILE A 138 11.61 15.97 -6.05
CA ILE A 138 12.70 15.71 -6.99
C ILE A 138 12.57 14.35 -7.68
N TYR A 139 11.97 13.34 -7.01
CA TYR A 139 11.69 12.04 -7.58
C TYR A 139 10.77 12.15 -8.81
N TYR A 140 9.69 12.89 -8.68
CA TYR A 140 8.74 13.10 -9.77
C TYR A 140 9.32 13.97 -10.90
N GLN A 141 10.13 14.96 -10.56
CA GLN A 141 10.86 15.78 -11.54
C GLN A 141 11.83 14.92 -12.36
N ALA A 142 12.59 14.06 -11.69
CA ALA A 142 13.51 13.14 -12.35
C ALA A 142 12.77 12.14 -13.25
N ARG A 143 11.69 11.55 -12.75
CA ARG A 143 10.84 10.64 -13.53
C ARG A 143 10.35 11.27 -14.83
N ASP A 144 9.81 12.49 -14.72
CA ASP A 144 9.23 13.19 -15.87
C ASP A 144 10.34 13.62 -16.85
N TRP A 145 11.52 14.02 -16.33
CA TRP A 145 12.69 14.34 -17.14
C TRP A 145 13.20 13.10 -17.92
N VAL A 146 13.34 11.97 -17.27
CA VAL A 146 13.76 10.70 -17.91
C VAL A 146 12.80 10.32 -19.03
N ARG A 147 11.50 10.36 -18.78
CA ARG A 147 10.49 10.05 -19.80
C ARG A 147 10.54 10.99 -21.01
N ALA A 148 10.88 12.26 -20.80
CA ALA A 148 10.97 13.26 -21.86
C ALA A 148 12.29 13.21 -22.63
N ASN A 149 13.41 12.91 -21.95
CA ASN A 149 14.75 13.04 -22.53
C ASN A 149 15.43 11.70 -22.86
N MET A 150 14.96 10.61 -22.25
CA MET A 150 15.51 9.27 -22.41
C MET A 150 14.39 8.22 -22.68
N PRO A 151 13.43 8.50 -23.61
CA PRO A 151 12.28 7.62 -23.82
C PRO A 151 12.70 6.19 -24.21
N GLU A 152 13.76 6.03 -25.00
CA GLU A 152 14.24 4.71 -25.44
C GLU A 152 14.77 3.85 -24.27
N LEU A 153 15.27 4.48 -23.21
CA LEU A 153 15.75 3.76 -22.02
C LEU A 153 14.60 3.10 -21.27
N VAL A 154 13.43 3.74 -21.21
CA VAL A 154 12.31 3.34 -20.36
C VAL A 154 11.13 2.74 -21.12
N ALA A 155 11.06 2.89 -22.45
CA ALA A 155 9.90 2.49 -23.25
C ALA A 155 9.54 1.00 -23.05
N GLN A 156 10.51 0.11 -23.21
CA GLN A 156 10.29 -1.33 -23.09
C GLN A 156 10.31 -1.80 -21.63
N PRO A 157 11.30 -1.44 -20.78
CA PRO A 157 11.32 -1.88 -19.39
C PRO A 157 10.13 -1.38 -18.56
N CYS A 158 9.58 -0.21 -18.88
CA CYS A 158 8.50 0.43 -18.14
C CYS A 158 7.14 0.35 -18.84
N GLU A 159 7.00 -0.51 -19.85
CA GLU A 159 5.71 -0.74 -20.48
C GLU A 159 4.68 -1.22 -19.47
N GLY A 160 3.50 -0.56 -19.41
CA GLY A 160 2.46 -0.88 -18.46
C GLY A 160 2.82 -0.54 -17.00
N PHE A 161 3.65 0.47 -16.79
CA PHE A 161 4.05 0.93 -15.46
C PHE A 161 2.84 1.08 -14.51
N PHE A 162 2.88 0.42 -13.35
CA PHE A 162 1.77 0.24 -12.40
C PHE A 162 0.50 -0.45 -12.95
N ALA A 163 0.59 -1.06 -14.11
CA ALA A 163 -0.50 -1.82 -14.72
C ALA A 163 -0.07 -3.26 -15.08
N GLY A 164 0.88 -3.83 -14.31
CA GLY A 164 1.37 -5.19 -14.54
C GLY A 164 2.28 -5.32 -15.76
N GLY A 165 3.21 -4.37 -15.94
CA GLY A 165 4.21 -4.40 -17.02
C GLY A 165 5.06 -5.69 -17.02
N PRO A 166 5.75 -5.99 -18.14
CA PRO A 166 6.39 -7.29 -18.31
C PRO A 166 7.57 -7.53 -17.35
N THR A 167 8.23 -6.47 -16.89
CA THR A 167 9.45 -6.59 -16.04
C THR A 167 9.59 -5.39 -15.11
N PRO A 168 8.80 -5.33 -14.00
CA PRO A 168 8.86 -4.19 -13.08
C PRO A 168 10.26 -3.92 -12.51
N GLY A 169 11.03 -4.95 -12.25
CA GLY A 169 12.42 -4.82 -11.79
C GLY A 169 13.33 -4.16 -12.83
N ASN A 170 13.19 -4.50 -14.10
CA ASN A 170 13.95 -3.85 -15.18
C ASN A 170 13.55 -2.38 -15.32
N CYS A 171 12.28 -2.04 -15.06
CA CYS A 171 11.84 -0.64 -15.04
C CYS A 171 12.52 0.13 -13.90
N ALA A 172 12.57 -0.40 -12.69
CA ALA A 172 13.27 0.23 -11.56
C ALA A 172 14.75 0.49 -11.88
N GLN A 173 15.44 -0.48 -12.49
CA GLN A 173 16.84 -0.35 -12.91
C GLN A 173 17.02 0.75 -13.98
N ALA A 174 16.18 0.75 -15.01
CA ALA A 174 16.21 1.77 -16.07
C ALA A 174 15.92 3.18 -15.51
N MET A 175 14.97 3.29 -14.58
CA MET A 175 14.68 4.57 -13.92
C MET A 175 15.85 5.04 -13.06
N ALA A 176 16.53 4.14 -12.32
CA ALA A 176 17.72 4.49 -11.55
C ALA A 176 18.87 4.97 -12.46
N GLU A 177 19.07 4.36 -13.63
CA GLU A 177 20.02 4.83 -14.63
C GLU A 177 19.64 6.24 -15.14
N GLY A 178 18.39 6.43 -15.50
CA GLY A 178 17.87 7.74 -15.95
C GLY A 178 18.01 8.83 -14.88
N TYR A 179 17.82 8.50 -13.61
CA TYR A 179 17.97 9.47 -12.50
C TYR A 179 19.44 9.88 -12.31
N ARG A 180 20.41 8.98 -12.50
CA ARG A 180 21.84 9.34 -12.54
C ARG A 180 22.12 10.32 -13.69
N ALA A 181 21.53 10.10 -14.86
CA ALA A 181 21.67 11.04 -15.98
C ALA A 181 21.00 12.39 -15.68
N PHE A 182 19.83 12.41 -15.04
CA PHE A 182 19.17 13.64 -14.59
C PHE A 182 20.05 14.43 -13.62
N THR A 183 20.65 13.79 -12.61
CA THR A 183 21.54 14.47 -11.64
C THR A 183 22.80 15.05 -12.28
N ALA A 184 23.27 14.48 -13.40
CA ALA A 184 24.39 14.99 -14.17
C ALA A 184 24.00 16.09 -15.17
N SER A 185 22.71 16.35 -15.38
CA SER A 185 22.20 17.34 -16.34
C SER A 185 22.09 18.74 -15.76
N ASP A 186 21.93 19.74 -16.65
CA ASP A 186 21.66 21.13 -16.25
C ASP A 186 20.24 21.33 -15.68
N ALA A 187 19.36 20.33 -15.80
CA ALA A 187 18.00 20.35 -15.25
C ALA A 187 17.96 19.99 -13.76
N TYR A 188 19.06 19.44 -13.22
CA TYR A 188 19.11 19.09 -11.79
C TYR A 188 19.22 20.37 -10.95
N PRO A 189 18.33 20.60 -9.95
CA PRO A 189 18.39 21.76 -9.08
C PRO A 189 19.65 21.70 -8.21
N ARG A 190 20.46 22.78 -8.25
CA ARG A 190 21.70 22.94 -7.47
C ARG A 190 21.46 23.81 -6.25
#